data_cd089286e616d89a0cc5ec0c988e5ca0
#
_entry.id   cd089286e616d89a0cc5ec0c988e5ca0
#
_cell.length_a   1.000
_cell.length_b   1.000
_cell.length_c   1.000
_cell.angle_alpha   90.00
_cell.angle_beta   90.00
_cell.angle_gamma   90.00
#
_symmetry.space_group_name_H-M   'P 1'
#
loop_
_entity.id
_entity.type
_entity.pdbx_description
1 polymer ?
#
loop_
_entity_poly.entity_id
_entity_poly.type
_entity_poly.pdbx_seq_one_letter_code
_entity_poly.pdbx_strand_id
1 'polypeptide(L)'
;SPDSVNVFDYDRAGRFANEVRYFKDLNAFRKTWPWLRESDYEVIKASAQLITAKGLHLSYRVAGAFGTGRDALVMINANYSSWHHSLPAGTYKVHINDGVVHSDPKAQEINKKLVVPPLRLAVVEHIN
;
A
#
# COMPACT_ATOMS: atom_id res chain seq x y z
N SER A 1 -1.15 -38.44 -4.07
CA SER A 1 -0.93 -38.91 -5.43
C SER A 1 -0.10 -37.89 -6.22
N PRO A 2 0.55 -38.29 -7.31
CA PRO A 2 1.29 -37.37 -8.15
C PRO A 2 0.42 -36.22 -8.67
N ASP A 3 -0.82 -36.49 -8.99
CA ASP A 3 -1.75 -35.46 -9.48
C ASP A 3 -2.05 -34.41 -8.41
N SER A 4 -2.24 -34.83 -7.17
CA SER A 4 -2.47 -33.92 -6.06
C SER A 4 -1.25 -33.03 -5.81
N VAL A 5 -0.05 -33.58 -5.90
CA VAL A 5 1.20 -32.82 -5.77
C VAL A 5 1.33 -31.84 -6.91
N ASN A 6 1.03 -32.24 -8.15
CA ASN A 6 1.13 -31.35 -9.30
C ASN A 6 0.16 -30.18 -9.21
N VAL A 7 -1.09 -30.41 -8.78
CA VAL A 7 -2.08 -29.36 -8.58
C VAL A 7 -1.60 -28.38 -7.51
N PHE A 8 -1.06 -28.90 -6.40
CA PHE A 8 -0.55 -28.07 -5.32
C PHE A 8 0.63 -27.21 -5.78
N ASP A 9 1.58 -27.79 -6.51
CA ASP A 9 2.74 -27.08 -7.02
C ASP A 9 2.35 -26.02 -8.04
N TYR A 10 1.35 -26.30 -8.86
CA TYR A 10 0.83 -25.36 -9.84
C TYR A 10 0.24 -24.12 -9.18
N ASP A 11 -0.57 -24.32 -8.14
CA ASP A 11 -1.15 -23.23 -7.37
C ASP A 11 -0.07 -22.40 -6.65
N ARG A 12 0.91 -23.09 -6.08
CA ARG A 12 2.06 -22.44 -5.44
C ARG A 12 2.87 -21.61 -6.44
N ALA A 13 3.11 -22.15 -7.64
CA ALA A 13 3.83 -21.43 -8.68
C ALA A 13 3.09 -20.17 -9.11
N GLY A 14 1.75 -20.23 -9.22
CA GLY A 14 0.93 -19.07 -9.54
C GLY A 14 1.02 -17.99 -8.47
N ARG A 15 0.93 -18.38 -7.21
CA ARG A 15 1.09 -17.44 -6.09
C ARG A 15 2.47 -16.84 -6.05
N PHE A 16 3.51 -17.63 -6.29
CA PHE A 16 4.88 -17.14 -6.33
C PHE A 16 5.05 -16.11 -7.45
N ALA A 17 4.50 -16.36 -8.64
CA ALA A 17 4.57 -15.43 -9.76
C ALA A 17 3.88 -14.10 -9.43
N ASN A 18 2.73 -14.14 -8.75
CA ASN A 18 2.02 -12.94 -8.32
C ASN A 18 2.83 -12.13 -7.29
N GLU A 19 3.46 -12.81 -6.34
CA GLU A 19 4.31 -12.16 -5.35
C GLU A 19 5.54 -11.52 -5.99
N VAL A 20 6.17 -12.20 -6.94
CA VAL A 20 7.32 -11.66 -7.67
C VAL A 20 6.91 -10.41 -8.44
N ARG A 21 5.76 -10.44 -9.11
CA ARG A 21 5.23 -9.27 -9.82
C ARG A 21 4.98 -8.11 -8.87
N TYR A 22 4.36 -8.38 -7.74
CA TYR A 22 4.07 -7.37 -6.73
C TYR A 22 5.36 -6.67 -6.26
N PHE A 23 6.39 -7.44 -5.89
CA PHE A 23 7.65 -6.86 -5.45
C PHE A 23 8.36 -6.08 -6.54
N LYS A 24 8.31 -6.56 -7.79
CA LYS A 24 8.89 -5.87 -8.93
C LYS A 24 8.19 -4.53 -9.15
N ASP A 25 6.87 -4.52 -9.14
CA ASP A 25 6.07 -3.31 -9.32
C ASP A 25 6.26 -2.33 -8.15
N LEU A 26 6.37 -2.85 -6.93
CA LEU A 26 6.66 -2.05 -5.75
C LEU A 26 8.03 -1.37 -5.85
N ASN A 27 9.04 -2.09 -6.33
CA ASN A 27 10.37 -1.50 -6.55
C ASN A 27 10.33 -0.39 -7.62
N ALA A 28 9.57 -0.58 -8.68
CA ALA A 28 9.37 0.45 -9.70
C ALA A 28 8.69 1.69 -9.12
N PHE A 29 7.68 1.49 -8.27
CA PHE A 29 7.01 2.58 -7.56
C PHE A 29 7.99 3.35 -6.68
N ARG A 30 8.83 2.64 -5.91
CA ARG A 30 9.83 3.26 -5.03
C ARG A 30 10.87 4.07 -5.79
N LYS A 31 11.20 3.67 -7.01
CA LYS A 31 12.12 4.43 -7.86
C LYS A 31 11.48 5.73 -8.34
N THR A 32 10.19 5.70 -8.66
CA THR A 32 9.44 6.88 -9.08
C THR A 32 9.19 7.82 -7.89
N TRP A 33 8.89 7.25 -6.72
CA TRP A 33 8.54 8.01 -5.52
C TRP A 33 9.50 7.66 -4.38
N PRO A 34 10.70 8.30 -4.34
CA PRO A 34 11.73 7.93 -3.37
C PRO A 34 11.33 8.07 -1.90
N TRP A 35 10.33 8.89 -1.59
CA TRP A 35 9.87 9.08 -0.22
C TRP A 35 9.36 7.77 0.43
N LEU A 36 8.90 6.80 -0.36
CA LEU A 36 8.44 5.52 0.19
C LEU A 36 9.60 4.64 0.68
N ARG A 37 10.78 4.80 0.10
CA ARG A 37 11.96 4.00 0.48
C ARG A 37 12.94 4.75 1.39
N GLU A 38 12.57 5.95 1.82
CA GLU A 38 13.44 6.73 2.70
C GLU A 38 13.63 5.99 4.03
N SER A 39 14.89 5.72 4.38
CA SER A 39 15.26 5.01 5.61
C SER A 39 15.88 5.92 6.67
N ASP A 40 16.14 7.18 6.34
CA ASP A 40 16.66 8.14 7.31
C ASP A 40 15.54 8.55 8.26
N TYR A 41 15.68 8.19 9.51
CA TYR A 41 14.67 8.43 10.54
C TYR A 41 14.34 9.92 10.68
N GLU A 42 15.34 10.81 10.58
CA GLU A 42 15.11 12.24 10.73
C GLU A 42 14.30 12.80 9.55
N VAL A 43 14.54 12.31 8.35
CA VAL A 43 13.79 12.72 7.16
C VAL A 43 12.35 12.23 7.25
N ILE A 44 12.14 10.99 7.63
CA ILE A 44 10.79 10.43 7.82
C ILE A 44 10.06 11.22 8.90
N LYS A 45 10.71 11.47 10.03
CA LYS A 45 10.13 12.19 11.15
C LYS A 45 9.72 13.63 10.77
N ALA A 46 10.51 14.28 9.92
CA ALA A 46 10.24 15.65 9.48
C ALA A 46 9.12 15.73 8.44
N SER A 47 8.97 14.70 7.59
CA SER A 47 8.03 14.73 6.46
C SER A 47 6.76 13.90 6.68
N ALA A 48 6.75 13.00 7.66
CA ALA A 48 5.63 12.10 7.91
C ALA A 48 4.90 12.48 9.20
N GLN A 49 3.57 12.42 9.15
CA GLN A 49 2.71 12.60 10.30
C GLN A 49 2.06 11.26 10.64
N LEU A 50 2.30 10.76 11.84
CA LEU A 50 1.72 9.52 12.31
C LEU A 50 0.19 9.65 12.45
N ILE A 51 -0.54 8.67 11.92
CA ILE A 51 -1.99 8.58 12.03
C ILE A 51 -2.37 7.48 13.01
N THR A 52 -1.85 6.27 12.79
CA THR A 52 -2.12 5.11 13.63
C THR A 52 -0.83 4.35 13.91
N ALA A 53 -0.60 4.00 15.17
CA ALA A 53 0.46 3.06 15.57
C ALA A 53 -0.11 2.23 16.71
N LYS A 54 -0.82 1.14 16.37
CA LYS A 54 -1.49 0.31 17.38
C LYS A 54 -1.43 -1.14 16.94
N GLY A 55 -0.82 -1.97 17.77
CA GLY A 55 -0.65 -3.39 17.47
C GLY A 55 0.15 -3.57 16.18
N LEU A 56 -0.44 -4.28 15.23
CA LEU A 56 0.18 -4.58 13.93
C LEU A 56 -0.31 -3.64 12.81
N HIS A 57 -0.84 -2.49 13.17
CA HIS A 57 -1.32 -1.47 12.25
C HIS A 57 -0.47 -0.21 12.35
N LEU A 58 0.06 0.25 11.22
CA LEU A 58 0.80 1.50 11.14
C LEU A 58 0.28 2.31 9.95
N SER A 59 -0.07 3.57 10.19
CA SER A 59 -0.38 4.47 9.10
C SER A 59 0.18 5.86 9.35
N TYR A 60 0.53 6.56 8.27
CA TYR A 60 1.09 7.89 8.36
C TYR A 60 0.81 8.67 7.07
N ARG A 61 0.90 9.98 7.17
CA ARG A 61 0.74 10.91 6.05
C ARG A 61 2.09 11.50 5.69
N VAL A 62 2.38 11.57 4.39
CA VAL A 62 3.55 12.26 3.86
C VAL A 62 3.06 13.47 3.08
N ALA A 63 3.30 14.67 3.60
CA ALA A 63 2.84 15.90 2.99
C ALA A 63 3.55 16.12 1.66
N GLY A 64 2.77 16.44 0.62
CA GLY A 64 3.31 16.79 -0.69
C GLY A 64 4.02 15.66 -1.42
N ALA A 65 3.80 14.40 -1.02
CA ALA A 65 4.49 13.25 -1.60
C ALA A 65 4.28 13.13 -3.12
N PHE A 66 3.11 13.50 -3.61
CA PHE A 66 2.76 13.43 -5.04
C PHE A 66 2.72 14.80 -5.72
N GLY A 67 3.12 15.83 -5.02
CA GLY A 67 3.11 17.20 -5.51
C GLY A 67 2.47 18.16 -4.52
N THR A 68 2.47 19.45 -4.82
CA THR A 68 1.92 20.47 -3.94
C THR A 68 0.46 20.19 -3.62
N GLY A 69 0.14 20.11 -2.33
CA GLY A 69 -1.22 19.86 -1.85
C GLY A 69 -1.72 18.44 -2.06
N ARG A 70 -0.86 17.52 -2.52
CA ARG A 70 -1.25 16.12 -2.76
C ARG A 70 -0.44 15.18 -1.87
N ASP A 71 -1.02 14.87 -0.75
CA ASP A 71 -0.37 14.07 0.29
C ASP A 71 -0.55 12.58 0.03
N ALA A 72 0.41 11.79 0.49
CA ALA A 72 0.27 10.35 0.55
C ALA A 72 -0.26 9.93 1.92
N LEU A 73 -1.15 8.95 1.91
CA LEU A 73 -1.50 8.18 3.11
C LEU A 73 -0.98 6.77 2.91
N VAL A 74 -0.13 6.33 3.82
CA VAL A 74 0.50 5.01 3.79
C VAL A 74 -0.09 4.19 4.92
N MET A 75 -0.58 3.00 4.61
CA MET A 75 -1.19 2.10 5.59
C MET A 75 -0.52 0.74 5.51
N ILE A 76 0.06 0.29 6.61
CA ILE A 76 0.76 -0.98 6.68
C ILE A 76 0.00 -1.89 7.63
N ASN A 77 -0.57 -2.97 7.08
CA ASN A 77 -1.27 -3.97 7.86
C ASN A 77 -0.38 -5.21 8.01
N ALA A 78 0.22 -5.36 9.17
CA ALA A 78 1.04 -6.53 9.51
C ALA A 78 0.24 -7.61 10.25
N ASN A 79 -1.09 -7.49 10.28
CA ASN A 79 -1.97 -8.47 10.89
C ASN A 79 -2.44 -9.51 9.86
N TYR A 80 -2.96 -10.63 10.36
CA TYR A 80 -3.54 -11.70 9.54
C TYR A 80 -5.03 -11.49 9.22
N SER A 81 -5.62 -10.40 9.70
CA SER A 81 -6.99 -10.01 9.37
C SER A 81 -7.00 -8.68 8.62
N SER A 82 -8.06 -8.42 7.86
CA SER A 82 -8.23 -7.16 7.14
C SER A 82 -8.35 -5.98 8.10
N TRP A 83 -7.80 -4.85 7.69
CA TRP A 83 -7.85 -3.60 8.46
C TRP A 83 -8.74 -2.60 7.76
N HIS A 84 -9.79 -2.17 8.44
CA HIS A 84 -10.72 -1.15 7.96
C HIS A 84 -10.24 0.21 8.46
N HIS A 85 -9.37 0.85 7.69
CA HIS A 85 -8.78 2.14 8.08
C HIS A 85 -9.74 3.27 7.72
N SER A 86 -10.05 4.13 8.69
CA SER A 86 -10.89 5.30 8.45
C SER A 86 -10.16 6.31 7.59
N LEU A 87 -10.86 6.85 6.59
CA LEU A 87 -10.37 7.92 5.74
C LEU A 87 -11.38 9.06 5.73
N PRO A 88 -10.92 10.33 5.71
CA PRO A 88 -11.82 11.44 5.44
C PRO A 88 -12.50 11.24 4.09
N ALA A 89 -13.78 11.58 3.99
CA ALA A 89 -14.47 11.57 2.71
C ALA A 89 -13.77 12.52 1.73
N GLY A 90 -13.55 12.06 0.51
CA GLY A 90 -12.88 12.88 -0.48
C GLY A 90 -12.48 12.12 -1.73
N THR A 91 -11.71 12.79 -2.56
CA THR A 91 -11.21 12.26 -3.83
C THR A 91 -9.79 11.74 -3.64
N TYR A 92 -9.54 10.53 -4.07
CA TYR A 92 -8.26 9.84 -3.89
C TYR A 92 -7.85 9.12 -5.17
N LYS A 93 -6.54 8.91 -5.32
CA LYS A 93 -5.99 7.91 -6.24
C LYS A 93 -5.38 6.80 -5.41
N VAL A 94 -5.79 5.56 -5.66
CA VAL A 94 -5.24 4.39 -4.97
C VAL A 94 -4.05 3.89 -5.77
N HIS A 95 -2.84 4.18 -5.31
CA HIS A 95 -1.62 3.77 -5.99
C HIS A 95 -1.25 2.33 -5.70
N ILE A 96 -1.43 1.90 -4.46
CA ILE A 96 -1.11 0.54 -4.04
C ILE A 96 -2.23 0.06 -3.12
N ASN A 97 -2.85 -1.06 -3.44
CA ASN A 97 -3.73 -1.79 -2.53
C ASN A 97 -3.98 -3.20 -3.07
N ASP A 98 -4.40 -4.08 -2.18
CA ASP A 98 -4.79 -5.46 -2.51
C ASP A 98 -3.72 -6.24 -3.27
N GLY A 99 -2.44 -6.01 -2.93
CA GLY A 99 -1.31 -6.66 -3.59
C GLY A 99 -1.04 -6.18 -5.00
N VAL A 100 -1.60 -5.04 -5.40
CA VAL A 100 -1.46 -4.48 -6.75
C VAL A 100 -0.90 -3.06 -6.67
N VAL A 101 0.09 -2.79 -7.51
CA VAL A 101 0.61 -1.44 -7.74
C VAL A 101 0.03 -0.94 -9.06
N HIS A 102 -0.75 0.14 -8.97
CA HIS A 102 -1.42 0.73 -10.13
C HIS A 102 -0.52 1.78 -10.76
N SER A 103 -0.14 1.59 -12.03
CA SER A 103 0.74 2.52 -12.75
C SER A 103 0.06 3.83 -13.14
N ASP A 104 -1.26 3.80 -13.33
CA ASP A 104 -2.04 4.98 -13.71
C ASP A 104 -3.38 4.96 -12.97
N PRO A 105 -3.36 5.17 -11.65
CA PRO A 105 -4.59 5.12 -10.86
C PRO A 105 -5.51 6.29 -11.23
N LYS A 106 -6.81 6.01 -11.29
CA LYS A 106 -7.83 7.02 -11.55
C LYS A 106 -8.35 7.59 -10.24
N ALA A 107 -8.73 8.85 -10.27
CA ALA A 107 -9.36 9.49 -9.13
C ALA A 107 -10.71 8.83 -8.84
N GLN A 108 -10.97 8.58 -7.56
CA GLN A 108 -12.22 7.98 -7.11
C GLN A 108 -12.64 8.57 -5.77
N GLU A 109 -13.92 8.56 -5.51
CA GLU A 109 -14.42 8.98 -4.22
C GLU A 109 -14.25 7.85 -3.21
N ILE A 110 -13.72 8.18 -2.05
CA ILE A 110 -13.70 7.27 -0.91
C ILE A 110 -14.44 7.96 0.22
N ASN A 111 -15.43 7.27 0.77
CA ASN A 111 -16.25 7.77 1.86
C ASN A 111 -16.13 6.83 3.04
N LYS A 112 -15.54 7.29 4.11
CA LYS A 112 -15.39 6.66 5.43
C LYS A 112 -14.18 5.76 5.60
N LYS A 113 -13.90 4.77 4.72
CA LYS A 113 -12.83 3.80 5.00
C LYS A 113 -12.24 3.17 3.76
N LEU A 114 -11.01 2.70 3.91
CA LEU A 114 -10.33 1.84 2.97
C LEU A 114 -10.00 0.51 3.66
N VAL A 115 -10.26 -0.61 2.99
CA VAL A 115 -9.91 -1.93 3.52
C VAL A 115 -8.50 -2.29 3.04
N VAL A 116 -7.61 -2.54 4.00
CA VAL A 116 -6.24 -2.99 3.72
C VAL A 116 -6.16 -4.47 4.04
N PRO A 117 -5.94 -5.34 3.04
CA PRO A 117 -5.88 -6.78 3.26
C PRO A 117 -4.76 -7.19 4.22
N PRO A 118 -4.81 -8.42 4.76
CA PRO A 118 -3.77 -8.91 5.66
C PRO A 118 -2.39 -8.89 5.01
N LEU A 119 -1.38 -8.50 5.78
CA LEU A 119 0.03 -8.52 5.38
C LEU A 119 0.31 -7.72 4.11
N ARG A 120 -0.41 -6.59 3.95
CA ARG A 120 -0.29 -5.73 2.77
C ARG A 120 -0.07 -4.27 3.15
N LEU A 121 0.49 -3.56 2.21
CA LEU A 121 0.68 -2.11 2.22
C LEU A 121 -0.38 -1.48 1.31
N ALA A 122 -0.93 -0.35 1.73
CA ALA A 122 -1.73 0.49 0.85
C ALA A 122 -1.14 1.90 0.81
N VAL A 123 -1.18 2.52 -0.35
CA VAL A 123 -0.76 3.92 -0.56
C VAL A 123 -1.83 4.61 -1.37
N VAL A 124 -2.39 5.67 -0.81
CA VAL A 124 -3.36 6.51 -1.52
C VAL A 124 -2.85 7.94 -1.60
N GLU A 125 -3.21 8.61 -2.68
CA GLU A 125 -2.96 10.04 -2.89
C GLU A 125 -4.25 10.78 -2.60
N HIS A 126 -4.21 11.73 -1.66
CA HIS A 126 -5.37 12.55 -1.33
C HIS A 126 -5.41 13.72 -2.31
N ILE A 127 -6.43 13.74 -3.16
CA ILE A 127 -6.57 14.79 -4.17
C ILE A 127 -7.33 15.98 -3.59
N ASN A 128 -8.47 15.67 -2.96
CA ASN A 128 -9.37 16.76 -2.55
C ASN A 128 -10.33 16.33 -1.45
#